data_1647fe792e897857bbc7510b67654da1
#
_entry.id   1647fe792e897857bbc7510b67654da1
#
_cell.length_a   1.000
_cell.length_b   1.000
_cell.length_c   1.000
_cell.angle_alpha   90.00
_cell.angle_beta   90.00
_cell.angle_gamma   90.00
#
_symmetry.space_group_name_H-M   'P 1'
#
loop_
_entity.id
_entity.type
_entity.pdbx_description
1 polymer ?
#
loop_
_entity_poly.entity_id
_entity_poly.type
_entity_poly.pdbx_seq_one_letter_code
_entity_poly.pdbx_strand_id
1 'polypeptide(L)'
;MQITELLTPVYDAAWLPWAVQYFFLIGIAATAALTAAGAAFGEAGSSARRLLPAAVTVLLVCAIAAPVSLLADLHQPGRFWHFYTRLTPWSWMWLGALLLPVFTGLAVLFCAAWWWGRMVWVRLLGIALALSAVSILIYTGAEVMVLRARPLWHTPFLPLNFALTAWLGALGAMFLVARWLPGGLKALPVELLRRLSVTAVVMMLIGAGAWVLLGLLGQDPSFDAALRLFGGFPVWRASLAGAVITGLCMIALLQRAPRTLAAPLPSAALALTMLAAAWIFRWVVFMSVQGGPKYGAGLYLYDMPWGSDGLLGMIGVLGLCVALVAAVTCALELFPARTRGLAA
;
A
#
# COMPACT_ATOMS: atom_id res chain seq x y z
N MET A 1 11.71 32.06 40.76
CA MET A 1 10.78 31.04 40.31
C MET A 1 11.61 29.97 39.59
N GLN A 2 11.87 28.82 40.20
CA GLN A 2 12.59 27.73 39.53
C GLN A 2 11.60 27.01 38.62
N ILE A 3 11.85 27.08 37.31
CA ILE A 3 11.11 26.28 36.33
C ILE A 3 11.73 24.88 36.38
N THR A 4 11.04 23.93 37.00
CA THR A 4 11.43 22.52 36.94
C THR A 4 10.86 21.96 35.65
N GLU A 5 11.72 21.69 34.69
CA GLU A 5 11.33 20.97 33.48
C GLU A 5 10.97 19.53 33.90
N LEU A 6 9.71 19.17 33.76
CA LEU A 6 9.26 17.79 33.89
C LEU A 6 9.77 17.04 32.66
N LEU A 7 10.89 16.33 32.81
CA LEU A 7 11.35 15.36 31.82
C LEU A 7 10.27 14.29 31.69
N THR A 8 9.50 14.35 30.62
CA THR A 8 8.61 13.24 30.26
C THR A 8 9.47 12.00 29.97
N PRO A 9 9.05 10.81 30.44
CA PRO A 9 9.78 9.59 30.13
C PRO A 9 9.93 9.41 28.62
N VAL A 10 11.03 8.78 28.20
CA VAL A 10 11.32 8.47 26.80
C VAL A 10 10.09 7.80 26.20
N TYR A 11 9.59 8.37 25.11
CA TYR A 11 8.37 7.90 24.47
C TYR A 11 8.73 6.77 23.50
N ASP A 12 8.26 5.56 23.78
CA ASP A 12 8.40 4.46 22.83
C ASP A 12 7.45 4.65 21.63
N ALA A 13 7.93 4.30 20.45
CA ALA A 13 7.10 4.34 19.25
C ALA A 13 5.95 3.34 19.41
N ALA A 14 4.71 3.84 19.33
CA ALA A 14 3.53 2.98 19.42
C ALA A 14 3.37 2.08 18.19
N TRP A 15 3.84 2.56 17.04
CA TRP A 15 3.78 1.87 15.76
C TRP A 15 5.21 1.65 15.25
N LEU A 16 5.52 0.39 14.97
CA LEU A 16 6.83 -0.04 14.50
C LEU A 16 6.88 -0.06 12.96
N PRO A 17 8.05 -0.27 12.33
CA PRO A 17 8.15 -0.50 10.89
C PRO A 17 7.28 -1.63 10.35
N TRP A 18 6.86 -2.57 11.20
CA TRP A 18 5.87 -3.60 10.88
C TRP A 18 4.53 -3.02 10.45
N ALA A 19 4.06 -1.97 11.11
CA ALA A 19 2.84 -1.25 10.70
C ALA A 19 3.01 -0.62 9.32
N VAL A 20 4.16 0.03 9.06
CA VAL A 20 4.47 0.58 7.72
C VAL A 20 4.32 -0.49 6.64
N GLN A 21 4.91 -1.67 6.88
CA GLN A 21 4.85 -2.81 5.95
C GLN A 21 3.43 -3.33 5.78
N TYR A 22 2.70 -3.50 6.88
CA TYR A 22 1.30 -3.91 6.83
C TYR A 22 0.46 -2.97 5.96
N PHE A 23 0.45 -1.66 6.29
CA PHE A 23 -0.34 -0.68 5.54
C PHE A 23 0.12 -0.51 4.09
N PHE A 24 1.39 -0.74 3.80
CA PHE A 24 1.92 -0.77 2.45
C PHE A 24 1.39 -1.97 1.67
N LEU A 25 1.55 -3.17 2.21
CA LEU A 25 1.19 -4.41 1.53
C LEU A 25 -0.33 -4.60 1.42
N ILE A 26 -1.10 -4.30 2.48
CA ILE A 26 -2.56 -4.45 2.43
C ILE A 26 -3.20 -3.46 1.46
N GLY A 27 -2.67 -2.24 1.39
CA GLY A 27 -3.11 -1.26 0.40
C GLY A 27 -2.85 -1.74 -1.03
N ILE A 28 -1.64 -2.25 -1.31
CA ILE A 28 -1.31 -2.85 -2.61
C ILE A 28 -2.22 -4.04 -2.91
N ALA A 29 -2.46 -4.94 -1.93
CA ALA A 29 -3.36 -6.07 -2.10
C ALA A 29 -4.78 -5.62 -2.47
N ALA A 30 -5.35 -4.65 -1.74
CA ALA A 30 -6.69 -4.15 -1.99
C ALA A 30 -6.82 -3.49 -3.37
N THR A 31 -5.85 -2.68 -3.79
CA THR A 31 -5.89 -2.04 -5.11
C THR A 31 -5.56 -3.00 -6.26
N ALA A 32 -4.71 -4.02 -6.02
CA ALA A 32 -4.52 -5.13 -6.95
C ALA A 32 -5.80 -5.98 -7.09
N ALA A 33 -6.55 -6.17 -5.99
CA ALA A 33 -7.86 -6.84 -6.01
C ALA A 33 -8.87 -6.10 -6.88
N LEU A 34 -8.98 -4.77 -6.73
CA LEU A 34 -9.84 -3.95 -7.59
C LEU A 34 -9.44 -4.04 -9.07
N THR A 35 -8.13 -4.00 -9.33
CA THR A 35 -7.59 -4.14 -10.69
C THR A 35 -7.88 -5.53 -11.26
N ALA A 36 -7.67 -6.60 -10.49
CA ALA A 36 -7.94 -7.97 -10.91
C ALA A 36 -9.44 -8.22 -11.13
N ALA A 37 -10.28 -7.72 -10.21
CA ALA A 37 -11.73 -7.81 -10.35
C ALA A 37 -12.21 -7.10 -11.62
N GLY A 38 -11.79 -5.86 -11.87
CA GLY A 38 -12.11 -5.14 -13.10
C GLY A 38 -11.61 -5.85 -14.36
N ALA A 39 -10.38 -6.36 -14.33
CA ALA A 39 -9.78 -7.11 -15.44
C ALA A 39 -10.54 -8.42 -15.75
N ALA A 40 -11.18 -9.04 -14.76
CA ALA A 40 -11.98 -10.26 -14.93
C ALA A 40 -13.23 -10.07 -15.81
N PHE A 41 -13.76 -8.84 -15.89
CA PHE A 41 -14.88 -8.48 -16.76
C PHE A 41 -14.44 -8.05 -18.16
N GLY A 42 -13.14 -7.84 -18.38
CA GLY A 42 -12.62 -7.55 -19.71
C GLY A 42 -12.88 -8.66 -20.71
N GLU A 43 -13.06 -8.30 -21.99
CA GLU A 43 -13.17 -9.25 -23.08
C GLU A 43 -11.88 -10.07 -23.23
N ALA A 44 -12.01 -11.27 -23.80
CA ALA A 44 -10.85 -12.10 -24.10
C ALA A 44 -9.90 -11.36 -25.06
N GLY A 45 -8.59 -11.38 -24.79
CA GLY A 45 -7.59 -10.67 -25.58
C GLY A 45 -7.48 -9.16 -25.34
N SER A 46 -8.41 -8.53 -24.59
CA SER A 46 -8.33 -7.10 -24.27
C SER A 46 -7.13 -6.76 -23.39
N SER A 47 -6.70 -5.51 -23.42
CA SER A 47 -5.62 -5.00 -22.56
C SER A 47 -5.95 -5.19 -21.06
N ALA A 48 -7.22 -5.02 -20.66
CA ALA A 48 -7.65 -5.28 -19.30
C ALA A 48 -7.43 -6.75 -18.91
N ARG A 49 -7.85 -7.68 -19.77
CA ARG A 49 -7.70 -9.11 -19.52
C ARG A 49 -6.24 -9.55 -19.45
N ARG A 50 -5.37 -8.96 -20.25
CA ARG A 50 -3.92 -9.23 -20.24
C ARG A 50 -3.23 -8.76 -18.96
N LEU A 51 -3.85 -7.85 -18.19
CA LEU A 51 -3.34 -7.39 -16.90
C LEU A 51 -3.61 -8.40 -15.77
N LEU A 52 -4.61 -9.26 -15.94
CA LEU A 52 -5.10 -10.15 -14.89
C LEU A 52 -4.02 -11.05 -14.24
N PRO A 53 -3.10 -11.70 -14.98
CA PRO A 53 -2.06 -12.53 -14.36
C PRO A 53 -1.15 -11.75 -13.41
N ALA A 54 -0.73 -10.55 -13.79
CA ALA A 54 0.10 -9.69 -12.94
C ALA A 54 -0.67 -9.20 -11.71
N ALA A 55 -1.92 -8.79 -11.89
CA ALA A 55 -2.78 -8.34 -10.80
C ALA A 55 -3.06 -9.45 -9.78
N VAL A 56 -3.35 -10.68 -10.25
CA VAL A 56 -3.56 -11.88 -9.40
C VAL A 56 -2.30 -12.23 -8.60
N THR A 57 -1.14 -12.18 -9.23
CA THR A 57 0.13 -12.48 -8.56
C THR A 57 0.42 -11.45 -7.45
N VAL A 58 0.30 -10.16 -7.75
CA VAL A 58 0.49 -9.09 -6.75
C VAL A 58 -0.53 -9.22 -5.62
N LEU A 59 -1.80 -9.46 -5.94
CA LEU A 59 -2.85 -9.69 -4.96
C LEU A 59 -2.50 -10.83 -4.01
N LEU A 60 -2.15 -12.00 -4.53
CA LEU A 60 -1.87 -13.18 -3.72
C LEU A 60 -0.67 -12.97 -2.80
N VAL A 61 0.43 -12.44 -3.35
CA VAL A 61 1.66 -12.17 -2.59
C VAL A 61 1.38 -11.19 -1.44
N CYS A 62 0.75 -10.06 -1.75
CA CYS A 62 0.51 -9.02 -0.75
C CYS A 62 -0.59 -9.40 0.25
N ALA A 63 -1.62 -10.15 -0.15
CA ALA A 63 -2.66 -10.64 0.75
C ALA A 63 -2.15 -11.68 1.77
N ILE A 64 -1.05 -12.36 1.46
CA ILE A 64 -0.37 -13.26 2.40
C ILE A 64 0.63 -12.50 3.28
N ALA A 65 1.47 -11.64 2.69
CA ALA A 65 2.52 -10.95 3.41
C ALA A 65 2.00 -9.84 4.36
N ALA A 66 0.88 -9.21 4.05
CA ALA A 66 0.31 -8.16 4.88
C ALA A 66 -0.15 -8.66 6.26
N PRO A 67 -0.95 -9.74 6.39
CA PRO A 67 -1.31 -10.29 7.70
C PRO A 67 -0.11 -10.75 8.53
N VAL A 68 0.95 -11.25 7.89
CA VAL A 68 2.20 -11.62 8.58
C VAL A 68 2.84 -10.38 9.21
N SER A 69 2.90 -9.26 8.48
CA SER A 69 3.42 -8.00 9.00
C SER A 69 2.56 -7.46 10.15
N LEU A 70 1.23 -7.58 10.04
CA LEU A 70 0.32 -7.16 11.11
C LEU A 70 0.51 -7.99 12.38
N LEU A 71 0.62 -9.31 12.25
CA LEU A 71 0.85 -10.18 13.41
C LEU A 71 2.18 -9.88 14.11
N ALA A 72 3.21 -9.51 13.33
CA ALA A 72 4.51 -9.12 13.88
C ALA A 72 4.49 -7.76 14.58
N ASP A 73 3.59 -6.85 14.17
CA ASP A 73 3.38 -5.53 14.83
C ASP A 73 2.63 -5.64 16.17
N LEU A 74 1.90 -6.74 16.38
CA LEU A 74 1.18 -6.93 17.63
C LEU A 74 2.15 -7.18 18.79
N HIS A 75 2.12 -6.33 19.82
CA HIS A 75 2.93 -6.49 21.03
C HIS A 75 2.68 -7.83 21.75
N GLN A 76 1.50 -8.43 21.52
CA GLN A 76 1.09 -9.73 22.08
C GLN A 76 0.43 -10.61 21.01
N PRO A 77 1.19 -11.08 19.99
CA PRO A 77 0.62 -11.80 18.84
C PRO A 77 -0.14 -13.05 19.25
N GLY A 78 0.27 -13.74 20.31
CA GLY A 78 -0.46 -14.92 20.83
C GLY A 78 -1.86 -14.66 21.36
N ARG A 79 -2.27 -13.39 21.47
CA ARG A 79 -3.61 -12.99 21.96
C ARG A 79 -4.51 -12.43 20.85
N PHE A 80 -4.13 -12.49 19.58
CA PHE A 80 -4.94 -11.95 18.48
C PHE A 80 -6.38 -12.50 18.44
N TRP A 81 -6.59 -13.73 18.87
CA TRP A 81 -7.90 -14.38 18.92
C TRP A 81 -8.91 -13.68 19.86
N HIS A 82 -8.45 -12.84 20.80
CA HIS A 82 -9.33 -12.05 21.68
C HIS A 82 -10.22 -11.08 20.86
N PHE A 83 -9.80 -10.63 19.69
CA PHE A 83 -10.63 -9.81 18.80
C PHE A 83 -11.92 -10.54 18.39
N TYR A 84 -11.92 -11.86 18.33
CA TYR A 84 -13.08 -12.65 17.91
C TYR A 84 -13.96 -13.08 19.09
N THR A 85 -13.46 -13.06 20.31
CA THR A 85 -14.19 -13.46 21.51
C THR A 85 -14.79 -12.29 22.27
N ARG A 86 -14.29 -11.07 22.03
CA ARG A 86 -14.77 -9.85 22.68
C ARG A 86 -15.30 -8.87 21.64
N LEU A 87 -16.63 -8.71 21.62
CA LEU A 87 -17.30 -7.83 20.67
C LEU A 87 -17.13 -6.37 21.09
N THR A 88 -16.41 -5.59 20.29
CA THR A 88 -16.22 -4.15 20.45
C THR A 88 -16.50 -3.41 19.12
N PRO A 89 -17.78 -3.38 18.67
CA PRO A 89 -18.14 -2.92 17.31
C PRO A 89 -17.84 -1.43 17.06
N TRP A 90 -17.56 -0.66 18.09
CA TRP A 90 -17.11 0.74 18.00
C TRP A 90 -15.59 0.88 17.80
N SER A 91 -14.83 -0.22 17.86
CA SER A 91 -13.37 -0.22 17.70
C SER A 91 -12.99 -0.47 16.23
N TRP A 92 -12.23 0.45 15.63
CA TRP A 92 -11.67 0.25 14.29
C TRP A 92 -10.77 -0.97 14.21
N MET A 93 -9.96 -1.26 15.23
CA MET A 93 -9.12 -2.46 15.26
C MET A 93 -9.95 -3.75 15.25
N TRP A 94 -11.09 -3.78 15.96
CA TRP A 94 -12.00 -4.93 15.94
C TRP A 94 -12.63 -5.12 14.55
N LEU A 95 -13.05 -4.02 13.92
CA LEU A 95 -13.58 -4.06 12.55
C LEU A 95 -12.51 -4.60 11.56
N GLY A 96 -11.26 -4.16 11.70
CA GLY A 96 -10.14 -4.65 10.91
C GLY A 96 -9.88 -6.14 11.10
N ALA A 97 -9.97 -6.62 12.35
CA ALA A 97 -9.82 -8.04 12.64
C ALA A 97 -10.87 -8.92 11.95
N LEU A 98 -12.06 -8.39 11.63
CA LEU A 98 -13.08 -9.08 10.85
C LEU A 98 -12.88 -8.92 9.34
N LEU A 99 -12.56 -7.72 8.88
CA LEU A 99 -12.43 -7.41 7.45
C LEU A 99 -11.22 -8.11 6.83
N LEU A 100 -10.10 -8.17 7.54
CA LEU A 100 -8.85 -8.72 6.99
C LEU A 100 -8.92 -10.22 6.64
N PRO A 101 -9.42 -11.13 7.50
CA PRO A 101 -9.58 -12.54 7.14
C PRO A 101 -10.57 -12.77 6.00
N VAL A 102 -11.67 -12.00 5.97
CA VAL A 102 -12.65 -12.05 4.87
C VAL A 102 -12.00 -11.65 3.55
N PHE A 103 -11.26 -10.53 3.54
CA PHE A 103 -10.53 -10.09 2.35
C PHE A 103 -9.50 -11.11 1.90
N THR A 104 -8.67 -11.61 2.81
CA THR A 104 -7.63 -12.60 2.50
C THR A 104 -8.24 -13.90 1.97
N GLY A 105 -9.30 -14.40 2.59
CA GLY A 105 -10.04 -15.58 2.13
C GLY A 105 -10.61 -15.39 0.72
N LEU A 106 -11.27 -14.25 0.44
CA LEU A 106 -11.78 -13.93 -0.88
C LEU A 106 -10.65 -13.80 -1.91
N ALA A 107 -9.52 -13.22 -1.55
CA ALA A 107 -8.35 -13.10 -2.43
C ALA A 107 -7.82 -14.48 -2.82
N VAL A 108 -7.66 -15.40 -1.86
CA VAL A 108 -7.21 -16.77 -2.13
C VAL A 108 -8.20 -17.52 -3.01
N LEU A 109 -9.50 -17.43 -2.71
CA LEU A 109 -10.55 -18.09 -3.52
C LEU A 109 -10.60 -17.54 -4.94
N PHE A 110 -10.48 -16.23 -5.11
CA PHE A 110 -10.42 -15.58 -6.42
C PHE A 110 -9.21 -16.06 -7.23
N CYS A 111 -8.02 -16.09 -6.62
CA CYS A 111 -6.79 -16.55 -7.25
C CYS A 111 -6.89 -18.05 -7.64
N ALA A 112 -7.47 -18.88 -6.78
CA ALA A 112 -7.71 -20.28 -7.05
C ALA A 112 -8.70 -20.47 -8.22
N ALA A 113 -9.83 -19.77 -8.22
CA ALA A 113 -10.80 -19.82 -9.30
C ALA A 113 -10.18 -19.38 -10.64
N TRP A 114 -9.33 -18.33 -10.63
CA TRP A 114 -8.58 -17.91 -11.81
C TRP A 114 -7.61 -18.99 -12.29
N TRP A 115 -6.87 -19.61 -11.37
CA TRP A 115 -5.90 -20.67 -11.70
C TRP A 115 -6.57 -21.87 -12.40
N TRP A 116 -7.74 -22.28 -11.90
CA TRP A 116 -8.52 -23.38 -12.46
C TRP A 116 -9.36 -23.00 -13.70
N GLY A 117 -9.26 -21.77 -14.18
CA GLY A 117 -9.98 -21.29 -15.36
C GLY A 117 -11.50 -21.16 -15.20
N ARG A 118 -11.97 -21.08 -13.95
CA ARG A 118 -13.42 -21.00 -13.65
C ARG A 118 -13.93 -19.56 -13.74
N MET A 119 -14.02 -19.02 -14.94
CA MET A 119 -14.30 -17.60 -15.17
C MET A 119 -15.60 -17.08 -14.59
N VAL A 120 -16.65 -17.89 -14.50
CA VAL A 120 -17.89 -17.50 -13.81
C VAL A 120 -17.60 -17.21 -12.34
N TRP A 121 -16.88 -18.13 -11.66
CA TRP A 121 -16.48 -17.92 -10.26
C TRP A 121 -15.53 -16.76 -10.09
N VAL A 122 -14.61 -16.52 -11.03
CA VAL A 122 -13.71 -15.35 -11.00
C VAL A 122 -14.51 -14.05 -11.03
N ARG A 123 -15.55 -13.95 -11.84
CA ARG A 123 -16.41 -12.75 -11.90
C ARG A 123 -17.23 -12.57 -10.63
N LEU A 124 -17.87 -13.64 -10.13
CA LEU A 124 -18.67 -13.58 -8.90
C LEU A 124 -17.82 -13.25 -7.68
N LEU A 125 -16.72 -13.98 -7.48
CA LEU A 125 -15.76 -13.69 -6.42
C LEU A 125 -15.11 -12.32 -6.59
N GLY A 126 -14.91 -11.86 -7.84
CA GLY A 126 -14.38 -10.55 -8.16
C GLY A 126 -15.26 -9.41 -7.63
N ILE A 127 -16.59 -9.54 -7.70
CA ILE A 127 -17.51 -8.55 -7.13
C ILE A 127 -17.37 -8.52 -5.60
N ALA A 128 -17.42 -9.69 -4.94
CA ALA A 128 -17.28 -9.77 -3.48
C ALA A 128 -15.91 -9.26 -3.02
N LEU A 129 -14.86 -9.64 -3.74
CA LEU A 129 -13.50 -9.19 -3.48
C LEU A 129 -13.34 -7.67 -3.66
N ALA A 130 -13.95 -7.07 -4.70
CA ALA A 130 -13.91 -5.64 -4.92
C ALA A 130 -14.60 -4.88 -3.78
N LEU A 131 -15.77 -5.33 -3.32
CA LEU A 131 -16.46 -4.74 -2.16
C LEU A 131 -15.60 -4.84 -0.90
N SER A 132 -15.01 -6.01 -0.64
CA SER A 132 -14.12 -6.21 0.50
C SER A 132 -12.85 -5.35 0.38
N ALA A 133 -12.27 -5.20 -0.80
CA ALA A 133 -11.11 -4.34 -1.06
C ALA A 133 -11.41 -2.86 -0.78
N VAL A 134 -12.57 -2.35 -1.21
CA VAL A 134 -13.03 -1.00 -0.87
C VAL A 134 -13.17 -0.83 0.64
N SER A 135 -13.75 -1.83 1.33
CA SER A 135 -13.88 -1.81 2.79
C SER A 135 -12.51 -1.75 3.49
N ILE A 136 -11.51 -2.50 2.99
CA ILE A 136 -10.13 -2.44 3.51
C ILE A 136 -9.51 -1.06 3.29
N LEU A 137 -9.66 -0.45 2.11
CA LEU A 137 -9.11 0.89 1.84
C LEU A 137 -9.74 1.96 2.73
N ILE A 138 -11.07 1.89 2.95
CA ILE A 138 -11.77 2.81 3.85
C ILE A 138 -11.30 2.57 5.29
N TYR A 139 -11.29 1.32 5.73
CA TYR A 139 -10.90 0.93 7.08
C TYR A 139 -9.47 1.41 7.42
N THR A 140 -8.49 1.08 6.60
CA THR A 140 -7.08 1.43 6.85
C THR A 140 -6.84 2.95 6.93
N GLY A 141 -7.57 3.72 6.14
CA GLY A 141 -7.53 5.18 6.22
C GLY A 141 -8.24 5.74 7.44
N ALA A 142 -9.43 5.22 7.75
CA ALA A 142 -10.25 5.68 8.86
C ALA A 142 -9.64 5.36 10.22
N GLU A 143 -9.01 4.19 10.37
CA GLU A 143 -8.33 3.76 11.60
C GLU A 143 -7.26 4.77 12.04
N VAL A 144 -6.54 5.36 11.10
CA VAL A 144 -5.53 6.39 11.39
C VAL A 144 -6.18 7.77 11.54
N MET A 145 -7.16 8.10 10.69
CA MET A 145 -7.82 9.41 10.69
C MET A 145 -8.60 9.72 11.98
N VAL A 146 -9.09 8.72 12.69
CA VAL A 146 -9.83 8.96 13.96
C VAL A 146 -8.94 9.46 15.09
N LEU A 147 -7.62 9.42 14.96
CA LEU A 147 -6.66 9.85 15.98
C LEU A 147 -6.52 11.38 16.01
N ARG A 148 -7.50 12.07 16.59
CA ARG A 148 -7.58 13.53 16.69
C ARG A 148 -6.37 14.20 17.36
N ALA A 149 -5.66 13.46 18.23
CA ALA A 149 -4.47 13.96 18.92
C ALA A 149 -3.29 14.27 17.98
N ARG A 150 -3.37 13.85 16.73
CA ARG A 150 -2.37 14.13 15.69
C ARG A 150 -3.04 14.78 14.48
N PRO A 151 -2.98 16.11 14.35
CA PRO A 151 -3.66 16.85 13.28
C PRO A 151 -3.30 16.33 11.87
N LEU A 152 -2.05 15.91 11.64
CA LEU A 152 -1.62 15.34 10.35
C LEU A 152 -2.30 14.01 9.99
N TRP A 153 -2.82 13.29 10.97
CA TRP A 153 -3.60 12.09 10.71
C TRP A 153 -5.08 12.40 10.58
N HIS A 154 -5.56 13.45 11.28
CA HIS A 154 -6.98 13.80 11.34
C HIS A 154 -7.39 14.72 10.18
N THR A 155 -7.32 14.18 8.97
CA THR A 155 -7.72 14.87 7.73
C THR A 155 -8.32 13.87 6.74
N PRO A 156 -9.38 14.23 5.97
CA PRO A 156 -9.96 13.35 4.97
C PRO A 156 -9.00 13.06 3.80
N PHE A 157 -7.97 13.87 3.64
CA PHE A 157 -6.93 13.66 2.62
C PHE A 157 -6.04 12.44 2.95
N LEU A 158 -5.95 12.00 4.20
CA LEU A 158 -5.15 10.85 4.58
C LEU A 158 -5.70 9.53 3.98
N PRO A 159 -6.97 9.14 4.18
CA PRO A 159 -7.55 7.96 3.51
C PRO A 159 -7.45 8.01 1.99
N LEU A 160 -7.69 9.18 1.39
CA LEU A 160 -7.56 9.37 -0.04
C LEU A 160 -6.14 9.08 -0.52
N ASN A 161 -5.14 9.66 0.14
CA ASN A 161 -3.73 9.44 -0.21
C ASN A 161 -3.28 8.00 0.07
N PHE A 162 -3.81 7.34 1.10
CA PHE A 162 -3.59 5.91 1.31
C PHE A 162 -4.07 5.09 0.11
N ALA A 163 -5.26 5.34 -0.38
CA ALA A 163 -5.82 4.63 -1.53
C ALA A 163 -5.03 4.91 -2.83
N LEU A 164 -4.72 6.17 -3.13
CA LEU A 164 -4.03 6.57 -4.36
C LEU A 164 -2.58 6.07 -4.40
N THR A 165 -1.84 6.20 -3.29
CA THR A 165 -0.47 5.68 -3.21
C THR A 165 -0.43 4.15 -3.20
N ALA A 166 -1.45 3.48 -2.63
CA ALA A 166 -1.60 2.03 -2.73
C ALA A 166 -1.83 1.58 -4.17
N TRP A 167 -2.71 2.28 -4.89
CA TRP A 167 -2.97 2.00 -6.30
C TRP A 167 -1.70 2.15 -7.13
N LEU A 168 -0.97 3.24 -6.93
CA LEU A 168 0.32 3.46 -7.57
C LEU A 168 1.32 2.32 -7.25
N GLY A 169 1.42 1.92 -5.98
CA GLY A 169 2.25 0.79 -5.54
C GLY A 169 1.86 -0.53 -6.20
N ALA A 170 0.55 -0.81 -6.35
CA ALA A 170 0.07 -2.01 -7.01
C ALA A 170 0.44 -2.03 -8.51
N LEU A 171 0.29 -0.90 -9.21
CA LEU A 171 0.70 -0.77 -10.61
C LEU A 171 2.22 -0.98 -10.76
N GLY A 172 3.02 -0.40 -9.86
CA GLY A 172 4.47 -0.63 -9.79
C GLY A 172 4.82 -2.10 -9.56
N ALA A 173 4.15 -2.76 -8.62
CA ALA A 173 4.33 -4.18 -8.36
C ALA A 173 3.98 -5.04 -9.58
N MET A 174 2.91 -4.69 -10.34
CA MET A 174 2.55 -5.38 -11.58
C MET A 174 3.61 -5.22 -12.66
N PHE A 175 4.19 -4.04 -12.81
CA PHE A 175 5.35 -3.84 -13.71
C PHE A 175 6.55 -4.69 -13.28
N LEU A 176 6.75 -4.85 -11.98
CA LEU A 176 7.89 -5.60 -11.45
C LEU A 176 7.72 -7.11 -11.66
N VAL A 177 6.58 -7.69 -11.23
CA VAL A 177 6.35 -9.14 -11.28
C VAL A 177 6.17 -9.68 -12.70
N ALA A 178 5.73 -8.84 -13.64
CA ALA A 178 5.50 -9.25 -15.03
C ALA A 178 6.73 -9.88 -15.69
N ARG A 179 7.95 -9.58 -15.21
CA ARG A 179 9.20 -10.15 -15.72
C ARG A 179 9.29 -11.65 -15.58
N TRP A 180 8.74 -12.16 -14.50
CA TRP A 180 8.80 -13.58 -14.14
C TRP A 180 7.52 -14.34 -14.51
N LEU A 181 6.51 -13.61 -15.03
CA LEU A 181 5.28 -14.24 -15.49
C LEU A 181 5.43 -14.76 -16.93
N PRO A 182 4.66 -15.80 -17.30
CA PRO A 182 4.64 -16.30 -18.66
C PRO A 182 4.36 -15.23 -19.71
N GLY A 183 5.22 -15.10 -20.70
CA GLY A 183 5.19 -14.05 -21.71
C GLY A 183 5.94 -12.77 -21.32
N GLY A 184 6.36 -12.65 -20.08
CA GLY A 184 7.20 -11.56 -19.59
C GLY A 184 6.59 -10.16 -19.83
N LEU A 185 7.43 -9.15 -19.94
CA LEU A 185 7.01 -7.77 -20.23
C LEU A 185 6.28 -7.61 -21.57
N LYS A 186 6.48 -8.53 -22.52
CA LYS A 186 5.79 -8.48 -23.83
C LYS A 186 4.28 -8.77 -23.70
N ALA A 187 3.89 -9.59 -22.73
CA ALA A 187 2.49 -9.89 -22.46
C ALA A 187 1.78 -8.76 -21.69
N LEU A 188 2.53 -7.90 -21.01
CA LEU A 188 2.00 -6.84 -20.18
C LEU A 188 1.41 -5.71 -21.05
N PRO A 189 0.18 -5.22 -20.76
CA PRO A 189 -0.41 -4.08 -21.45
C PRO A 189 0.18 -2.75 -20.93
N VAL A 190 1.42 -2.45 -21.30
CA VAL A 190 2.22 -1.32 -20.78
C VAL A 190 1.48 0.02 -20.91
N GLU A 191 0.80 0.26 -22.05
CA GLU A 191 0.07 1.51 -22.26
C GLU A 191 -1.11 1.66 -21.28
N LEU A 192 -1.84 0.58 -21.01
CA LEU A 192 -2.92 0.61 -20.00
C LEU A 192 -2.35 0.94 -18.62
N LEU A 193 -1.29 0.24 -18.20
CA LEU A 193 -0.64 0.50 -16.92
C LEU A 193 -0.11 1.94 -16.83
N ARG A 194 0.50 2.46 -17.90
CA ARG A 194 0.96 3.85 -17.97
C ARG A 194 -0.20 4.83 -17.78
N ARG A 195 -1.31 4.63 -18.49
CA ARG A 195 -2.51 5.48 -18.35
C ARG A 195 -3.05 5.45 -16.93
N LEU A 196 -3.21 4.27 -16.35
CA LEU A 196 -3.67 4.13 -14.96
C LEU A 196 -2.72 4.82 -13.97
N SER A 197 -1.40 4.71 -14.19
CA SER A 197 -0.40 5.37 -13.35
C SER A 197 -0.46 6.89 -13.49
N VAL A 198 -0.61 7.42 -14.71
CA VAL A 198 -0.80 8.86 -14.95
C VAL A 198 -2.07 9.35 -14.26
N THR A 199 -3.18 8.60 -14.37
CA THR A 199 -4.43 8.93 -13.68
C THR A 199 -4.24 9.00 -12.17
N ALA A 200 -3.56 8.01 -11.58
CA ALA A 200 -3.28 8.01 -10.14
C ALA A 200 -2.45 9.24 -9.72
N VAL A 201 -1.40 9.57 -10.48
CA VAL A 201 -0.56 10.76 -10.22
C VAL A 201 -1.36 12.05 -10.33
N VAL A 202 -2.19 12.18 -11.36
CA VAL A 202 -3.05 13.37 -11.55
C VAL A 202 -4.02 13.52 -10.38
N MET A 203 -4.66 12.43 -9.95
CA MET A 203 -5.55 12.46 -8.78
C MET A 203 -4.80 12.83 -7.50
N MET A 204 -3.57 12.33 -7.31
CA MET A 204 -2.72 12.73 -6.18
C MET A 204 -2.39 14.22 -6.21
N LEU A 205 -2.05 14.76 -7.37
CA LEU A 205 -1.75 16.20 -7.53
C LEU A 205 -2.99 17.07 -7.28
N ILE A 206 -4.16 16.65 -7.76
CA ILE A 206 -5.44 17.33 -7.48
C ILE A 206 -5.73 17.28 -5.97
N GLY A 207 -5.59 16.13 -5.34
CA GLY A 207 -5.78 15.96 -3.89
C GLY A 207 -4.82 16.82 -3.08
N ALA A 208 -3.54 16.87 -3.46
CA ALA A 208 -2.54 17.73 -2.82
C ALA A 208 -2.87 19.22 -2.99
N GLY A 209 -3.26 19.63 -4.20
CA GLY A 209 -3.70 21.00 -4.47
C GLY A 209 -4.93 21.40 -3.66
N ALA A 210 -5.92 20.50 -3.55
CA ALA A 210 -7.11 20.73 -2.73
C ALA A 210 -6.75 20.83 -1.23
N TRP A 211 -5.86 19.97 -0.74
CA TRP A 211 -5.38 20.04 0.64
C TRP A 211 -4.67 21.37 0.95
N VAL A 212 -3.78 21.81 0.06
CA VAL A 212 -3.10 23.11 0.20
C VAL A 212 -4.11 24.25 0.19
N LEU A 213 -5.06 24.23 -0.74
CA LEU A 213 -6.08 25.28 -0.85
C LEU A 213 -6.94 25.36 0.42
N LEU A 214 -7.46 24.24 0.90
CA LEU A 214 -8.27 24.20 2.13
C LEU A 214 -7.43 24.60 3.37
N GLY A 215 -6.17 24.21 3.40
CA GLY A 215 -5.23 24.65 4.43
C GLY A 215 -5.02 26.16 4.45
N LEU A 216 -4.76 26.76 3.29
CA LEU A 216 -4.61 28.22 3.16
C LEU A 216 -5.89 28.99 3.53
N LEU A 217 -7.06 28.39 3.35
CA LEU A 217 -8.35 28.92 3.78
C LEU A 217 -8.64 28.68 5.28
N GLY A 218 -7.73 28.03 6.01
CA GLY A 218 -7.89 27.71 7.43
C GLY A 218 -8.94 26.61 7.72
N GLN A 219 -9.33 25.83 6.71
CA GLN A 219 -10.36 24.79 6.84
C GLN A 219 -9.78 23.41 7.20
N ASP A 220 -8.48 23.21 7.05
CA ASP A 220 -7.81 21.95 7.41
C ASP A 220 -6.61 22.23 8.35
N PRO A 221 -6.73 21.91 9.65
CA PRO A 221 -5.66 22.15 10.63
C PRO A 221 -4.41 21.28 10.41
N SER A 222 -4.50 20.22 9.59
CA SER A 222 -3.36 19.39 9.26
C SER A 222 -2.31 20.14 8.43
N PHE A 223 -2.73 21.12 7.64
CA PHE A 223 -1.85 21.94 6.83
C PHE A 223 -0.94 22.84 7.72
N ASP A 224 -1.52 23.51 8.73
CA ASP A 224 -0.75 24.31 9.69
C ASP A 224 0.23 23.43 10.48
N ALA A 225 -0.19 22.22 10.85
CA ALA A 225 0.69 21.26 11.52
C ALA A 225 1.85 20.84 10.61
N ALA A 226 1.61 20.63 9.32
CA ALA A 226 2.65 20.30 8.34
C ALA A 226 3.64 21.46 8.17
N LEU A 227 3.16 22.70 8.11
CA LEU A 227 4.03 23.89 8.00
C LEU A 227 4.93 24.06 9.23
N ARG A 228 4.39 23.86 10.44
CA ARG A 228 5.18 23.92 11.69
C ARG A 228 6.26 22.85 11.72
N LEU A 229 5.95 21.61 11.32
CA LEU A 229 6.94 20.54 11.25
C LEU A 229 8.00 20.80 10.18
N PHE A 230 7.61 21.32 9.02
CA PHE A 230 8.55 21.73 7.97
C PHE A 230 9.50 22.82 8.45
N GLY A 231 9.00 23.83 9.17
CA GLY A 231 9.82 24.92 9.73
C GLY A 231 10.76 24.45 10.83
N GLY A 232 10.28 23.59 11.72
CA GLY A 232 10.98 23.19 12.96
C GLY A 232 11.91 21.98 12.84
N PHE A 233 11.67 21.05 11.90
CA PHE A 233 12.35 19.75 11.91
C PHE A 233 13.01 19.36 10.59
N PRO A 234 14.37 19.23 10.56
CA PRO A 234 15.11 18.85 9.36
C PRO A 234 14.68 17.53 8.73
N VAL A 235 14.28 16.54 9.55
CA VAL A 235 13.82 15.22 9.09
C VAL A 235 12.59 15.34 8.19
N TRP A 236 11.66 16.25 8.51
CA TRP A 236 10.50 16.53 7.66
C TRP A 236 10.87 17.12 6.32
N ARG A 237 11.83 18.05 6.30
CA ARG A 237 12.35 18.63 5.04
C ARG A 237 13.01 17.56 4.18
N ALA A 238 13.81 16.67 4.77
CA ALA A 238 14.43 15.56 4.05
C ALA A 238 13.40 14.57 3.49
N SER A 239 12.38 14.23 4.29
CA SER A 239 11.27 13.34 3.86
C SER A 239 10.49 13.95 2.70
N LEU A 240 10.16 15.23 2.76
CA LEU A 240 9.49 15.93 1.67
C LEU A 240 10.35 16.03 0.41
N ALA A 241 11.65 16.33 0.56
CA ALA A 241 12.58 16.35 -0.57
C ALA A 241 12.65 14.96 -1.24
N GLY A 242 12.75 13.87 -0.46
CA GLY A 242 12.70 12.50 -0.98
C GLY A 242 11.41 12.19 -1.74
N ALA A 243 10.27 12.60 -1.20
CA ALA A 243 8.98 12.42 -1.86
C ALA A 243 8.88 13.21 -3.18
N VAL A 244 9.34 14.45 -3.20
CA VAL A 244 9.36 15.30 -4.39
C VAL A 244 10.30 14.72 -5.46
N ILE A 245 11.52 14.34 -5.10
CA ILE A 245 12.48 13.73 -6.04
C ILE A 245 11.89 12.46 -6.65
N THR A 246 11.35 11.57 -5.82
CA THR A 246 10.73 10.32 -6.27
C THR A 246 9.55 10.60 -7.21
N GLY A 247 8.69 11.58 -6.87
CA GLY A 247 7.58 12.02 -7.70
C GLY A 247 8.03 12.57 -9.06
N LEU A 248 9.05 13.43 -9.08
CA LEU A 248 9.60 13.99 -10.32
C LEU A 248 10.23 12.90 -11.21
N CYS A 249 11.00 11.97 -10.63
CA CYS A 249 11.55 10.83 -11.35
C CYS A 249 10.43 9.97 -11.97
N MET A 250 9.37 9.70 -11.22
CA MET A 250 8.23 8.95 -11.70
C MET A 250 7.51 9.65 -12.84
N ILE A 251 7.24 10.96 -12.73
CA ILE A 251 6.62 11.77 -13.78
C ILE A 251 7.48 11.75 -15.03
N ALA A 252 8.80 11.96 -14.91
CA ALA A 252 9.72 11.92 -16.04
C ALA A 252 9.73 10.55 -16.75
N LEU A 253 9.64 9.45 -16.00
CA LEU A 253 9.52 8.11 -16.57
C LEU A 253 8.18 7.90 -17.27
N LEU A 254 7.07 8.34 -16.67
CA LEU A 254 5.72 8.21 -17.25
C LEU A 254 5.53 9.01 -18.54
N GLN A 255 6.33 10.05 -18.78
CA GLN A 255 6.36 10.79 -20.05
C GLN A 255 7.02 10.02 -21.20
N ARG A 256 7.76 8.94 -20.90
CA ARG A 256 8.41 8.12 -21.93
C ARG A 256 7.37 7.34 -22.74
N ALA A 257 7.74 7.07 -24.00
CA ALA A 257 6.88 6.27 -24.87
C ALA A 257 6.65 4.85 -24.31
N PRO A 258 5.49 4.23 -24.54
CA PRO A 258 5.18 2.87 -24.06
C PRO A 258 6.21 1.83 -24.49
N ARG A 259 6.76 1.97 -25.70
CA ARG A 259 7.84 1.09 -26.22
C ARG A 259 9.10 1.15 -25.35
N THR A 260 9.46 2.34 -24.88
CA THR A 260 10.60 2.53 -23.95
C THR A 260 10.31 1.90 -22.60
N LEU A 261 9.09 2.10 -22.07
CA LEU A 261 8.67 1.52 -20.79
C LEU A 261 8.50 -0.01 -20.85
N ALA A 262 8.36 -0.59 -22.02
CA ALA A 262 8.35 -2.05 -22.20
C ALA A 262 9.77 -2.67 -22.11
N ALA A 263 10.83 -1.86 -22.14
CA ALA A 263 12.18 -2.35 -21.95
C ALA A 263 12.47 -2.69 -20.49
N PRO A 264 13.34 -3.68 -20.20
CA PRO A 264 13.55 -4.19 -18.83
C PRO A 264 14.00 -3.13 -17.82
N LEU A 265 14.96 -2.29 -18.18
CA LEU A 265 15.52 -1.29 -17.26
C LEU A 265 14.56 -0.12 -16.99
N PRO A 266 13.97 0.56 -17.99
CA PRO A 266 12.99 1.63 -17.74
C PRO A 266 11.75 1.16 -16.99
N SER A 267 11.24 -0.04 -17.28
CA SER A 267 10.11 -0.59 -16.56
C SER A 267 10.47 -0.94 -15.10
N ALA A 268 11.71 -1.40 -14.83
CA ALA A 268 12.19 -1.61 -13.46
C ALA A 268 12.32 -0.29 -12.72
N ALA A 269 12.92 0.72 -13.32
CA ALA A 269 13.06 2.03 -12.72
C ALA A 269 11.69 2.64 -12.38
N LEU A 270 10.71 2.56 -13.30
CA LEU A 270 9.35 3.01 -13.04
C LEU A 270 8.69 2.22 -11.91
N ALA A 271 8.78 0.89 -11.92
CA ALA A 271 8.24 0.05 -10.87
C ALA A 271 8.80 0.40 -9.48
N LEU A 272 10.12 0.54 -9.39
CA LEU A 272 10.80 0.86 -8.14
C LEU A 272 10.48 2.27 -7.64
N THR A 273 10.38 3.27 -8.52
CA THR A 273 9.97 4.62 -8.11
C THR A 273 8.53 4.67 -7.64
N MET A 274 7.61 3.91 -8.25
CA MET A 274 6.22 3.81 -7.81
C MET A 274 6.10 3.13 -6.44
N LEU A 275 6.82 2.03 -6.24
CA LEU A 275 6.89 1.33 -4.96
C LEU A 275 7.53 2.21 -3.87
N ALA A 276 8.63 2.89 -4.21
CA ALA A 276 9.29 3.81 -3.30
C ALA A 276 8.38 4.98 -2.89
N ALA A 277 7.65 5.60 -3.82
CA ALA A 277 6.69 6.65 -3.51
C ALA A 277 5.60 6.17 -2.53
N ALA A 278 5.05 4.98 -2.79
CA ALA A 278 4.05 4.37 -1.91
C ALA A 278 4.62 4.03 -0.53
N TRP A 279 5.87 3.55 -0.46
CA TRP A 279 6.57 3.25 0.79
C TRP A 279 6.90 4.51 1.59
N ILE A 280 7.53 5.51 0.96
CA ILE A 280 7.91 6.78 1.59
C ILE A 280 6.69 7.44 2.22
N PHE A 281 5.55 7.46 1.52
CA PHE A 281 4.33 8.03 2.07
C PHE A 281 3.92 7.35 3.37
N ARG A 282 3.92 6.00 3.43
CA ARG A 282 3.59 5.27 4.67
C ARG A 282 4.63 5.49 5.74
N TRP A 283 5.90 5.49 5.38
CA TRP A 283 6.97 5.79 6.33
C TRP A 283 6.78 7.16 6.99
N VAL A 284 6.52 8.19 6.20
CA VAL A 284 6.25 9.54 6.71
C VAL A 284 5.03 9.55 7.63
N VAL A 285 3.92 8.93 7.21
CA VAL A 285 2.70 8.89 8.02
C VAL A 285 2.92 8.18 9.34
N PHE A 286 3.54 7.02 9.35
CA PHE A 286 3.69 6.25 10.60
C PHE A 286 4.92 6.67 11.40
N MET A 287 6.09 6.74 10.81
CA MET A 287 7.33 6.95 11.55
C MET A 287 7.62 8.44 11.81
N SER A 288 7.46 9.30 10.80
CA SER A 288 7.79 10.72 10.96
C SER A 288 6.73 11.48 11.77
N VAL A 289 5.44 11.20 11.58
CA VAL A 289 4.36 11.87 12.32
C VAL A 289 4.37 11.50 13.80
N GLN A 290 4.75 10.27 14.15
CA GLN A 290 4.92 9.89 15.56
C GLN A 290 6.00 10.70 16.26
N GLY A 291 7.08 11.07 15.56
CA GLY A 291 8.16 11.89 16.10
C GLY A 291 7.75 13.33 16.40
N GLY A 292 6.65 13.82 15.82
CA GLY A 292 6.14 15.16 16.09
C GLY A 292 5.63 15.29 17.53
N PRO A 293 5.90 16.42 18.21
CA PRO A 293 5.48 16.65 19.60
C PRO A 293 3.95 16.57 19.73
N LYS A 294 3.51 15.86 20.75
CA LYS A 294 2.13 15.74 21.17
C LYS A 294 1.97 16.50 22.49
N TYR A 295 1.26 17.64 22.46
CA TYR A 295 0.94 18.43 23.65
C TYR A 295 2.07 18.54 24.71
N GLY A 296 3.13 19.29 24.37
CA GLY A 296 4.22 19.57 25.30
C GLY A 296 5.22 18.42 25.53
N ALA A 297 5.02 17.27 24.92
CA ALA A 297 6.04 16.21 24.87
C ALA A 297 7.18 16.65 23.91
N GLY A 298 8.41 16.30 24.23
CA GLY A 298 9.57 16.57 23.37
C GLY A 298 9.52 15.83 22.04
N LEU A 299 10.41 16.21 21.13
CA LEU A 299 10.59 15.51 19.87
C LEU A 299 11.07 14.08 20.14
N TYR A 300 10.33 13.11 19.61
CA TYR A 300 10.78 11.72 19.56
C TYR A 300 11.43 11.44 18.22
N LEU A 301 12.72 11.14 18.24
CA LEU A 301 13.45 10.64 17.06
C LEU A 301 13.46 9.11 17.13
N TYR A 302 12.85 8.48 16.15
CA TYR A 302 12.89 7.03 16.05
C TYR A 302 14.24 6.57 15.54
N ASP A 303 14.98 5.87 16.40
CA ASP A 303 16.18 5.14 16.01
C ASP A 303 15.79 3.73 15.59
N MET A 304 16.01 3.41 14.31
CA MET A 304 15.66 2.11 13.77
C MET A 304 16.60 1.02 14.31
N PRO A 305 16.08 0.06 15.10
CA PRO A 305 16.90 -1.04 15.58
C PRO A 305 17.32 -1.95 14.41
N TRP A 306 18.47 -2.60 14.54
CA TRP A 306 18.95 -3.59 13.58
C TRP A 306 18.21 -4.92 13.66
N GLY A 307 17.53 -5.19 14.78
CA GLY A 307 16.82 -6.43 15.08
C GLY A 307 15.51 -6.63 14.32
N SER A 308 14.72 -7.61 14.81
CA SER A 308 13.42 -7.98 14.24
C SER A 308 12.42 -6.81 14.20
N ASP A 309 12.46 -5.92 15.21
CA ASP A 309 11.54 -4.79 15.34
C ASP A 309 11.95 -3.58 14.46
N GLY A 310 12.95 -3.75 13.62
CA GLY A 310 13.47 -2.72 12.70
C GLY A 310 13.92 -3.31 11.37
N LEU A 311 15.19 -3.09 11.03
CA LEU A 311 15.73 -3.37 9.69
C LEU A 311 15.63 -4.85 9.31
N LEU A 312 15.97 -5.78 10.22
CA LEU A 312 15.90 -7.21 9.92
C LEU A 312 14.48 -7.67 9.65
N GLY A 313 13.48 -7.14 10.36
CA GLY A 313 12.07 -7.40 10.11
C GLY A 313 11.62 -6.90 8.74
N MET A 314 12.06 -5.70 8.35
CA MET A 314 11.76 -5.14 7.03
C MET A 314 12.34 -6.00 5.90
N ILE A 315 13.60 -6.43 6.03
CA ILE A 315 14.26 -7.33 5.07
C ILE A 315 13.55 -8.69 5.04
N GLY A 316 13.13 -9.22 6.19
CA GLY A 316 12.40 -10.47 6.29
C GLY A 316 11.08 -10.48 5.51
N VAL A 317 10.27 -9.41 5.62
CA VAL A 317 9.03 -9.29 4.84
C VAL A 317 9.29 -9.11 3.35
N LEU A 318 10.31 -8.34 2.97
CA LEU A 318 10.72 -8.23 1.57
C LEU A 318 11.15 -9.61 1.03
N GLY A 319 11.93 -10.36 1.81
CA GLY A 319 12.32 -11.75 1.49
C GLY A 319 11.11 -12.66 1.33
N LEU A 320 10.11 -12.54 2.22
CA LEU A 320 8.85 -13.28 2.09
C LEU A 320 8.11 -12.94 0.78
N CYS A 321 8.02 -11.66 0.42
CA CYS A 321 7.41 -11.25 -0.85
C CYS A 321 8.15 -11.85 -2.06
N VAL A 322 9.48 -11.82 -2.06
CA VAL A 322 10.31 -12.42 -3.12
C VAL A 322 10.10 -13.92 -3.19
N ALA A 323 10.10 -14.62 -2.05
CA ALA A 323 9.86 -16.06 -1.98
C ALA A 323 8.46 -16.44 -2.50
N LEU A 324 7.43 -15.66 -2.14
CA LEU A 324 6.06 -15.87 -2.64
C LEU A 324 5.96 -15.61 -4.15
N VAL A 325 6.62 -14.58 -4.69
CA VAL A 325 6.68 -14.35 -6.14
C VAL A 325 7.35 -15.55 -6.82
N ALA A 326 8.49 -16.02 -6.31
CA ALA A 326 9.18 -17.18 -6.85
C ALA A 326 8.30 -18.42 -6.81
N ALA A 327 7.62 -18.69 -5.68
CA ALA A 327 6.71 -19.84 -5.54
C ALA A 327 5.55 -19.78 -6.55
N VAL A 328 4.91 -18.61 -6.70
CA VAL A 328 3.79 -18.43 -7.64
C VAL A 328 4.27 -18.60 -9.09
N THR A 329 5.42 -18.03 -9.46
CA THR A 329 5.96 -18.14 -10.83
C THR A 329 6.38 -19.57 -11.16
N CYS A 330 7.09 -20.26 -10.25
CA CYS A 330 7.42 -21.67 -10.42
C CYS A 330 6.15 -22.55 -10.53
N ALA A 331 5.16 -22.28 -9.69
CA ALA A 331 3.90 -23.01 -9.77
C ALA A 331 3.16 -22.76 -11.10
N LEU A 332 3.21 -21.54 -11.65
CA LEU A 332 2.64 -21.21 -12.97
C LEU A 332 3.40 -21.86 -14.14
N GLU A 333 4.69 -22.15 -13.99
CA GLU A 333 5.48 -22.88 -14.97
C GLU A 333 5.17 -24.36 -14.93
N LEU A 334 5.13 -24.97 -13.75
CA LEU A 334 4.85 -26.40 -13.56
C LEU A 334 3.38 -26.77 -13.84
N PHE A 335 2.48 -25.90 -13.41
CA PHE A 335 1.03 -26.08 -13.52
C PHE A 335 0.40 -24.82 -14.16
N PRO A 336 0.46 -24.69 -15.50
CA PRO A 336 -0.07 -23.50 -16.18
C PRO A 336 -1.54 -23.26 -15.86
N ALA A 337 -1.89 -22.01 -15.56
CA ALA A 337 -3.27 -21.64 -15.32
C ALA A 337 -4.14 -22.00 -16.55
N ARG A 338 -5.24 -22.69 -16.32
CA ARG A 338 -6.13 -23.22 -17.39
C ARG A 338 -6.80 -22.13 -18.22
N THR A 339 -6.70 -20.86 -17.79
CA THR A 339 -7.19 -19.70 -18.53
C THR A 339 -6.38 -19.37 -19.80
N ARG A 340 -5.22 -20.00 -20.02
CA ARG A 340 -4.42 -19.79 -21.25
C ARG A 340 -5.10 -20.23 -22.53
N GLY A 341 -6.01 -21.22 -22.48
CA GLY A 341 -6.78 -21.66 -23.64
C GLY A 341 -7.92 -20.73 -24.09
N LEU A 342 -8.22 -19.67 -23.33
CA LEU A 342 -9.28 -18.69 -23.62
C LEU A 342 -8.74 -17.37 -24.18
N ALA A 343 -7.43 -17.27 -24.40
CA ALA A 343 -6.73 -16.11 -24.95
C ALA A 343 -6.26 -16.30 -26.41
N ALA A 344 -6.61 -17.44 -27.03
CA ALA A 344 -6.39 -17.71 -28.45
C ALA A 344 -7.62 -17.34 -29.27
#